data_cd83ed6f877a18a710caf51455cade4f
#
_entry.id   cd83ed6f877a18a710caf51455cade4f
#
_cell.length_a   1.000
_cell.length_b   1.000
_cell.length_c   1.000
_cell.angle_alpha   90.00
_cell.angle_beta   90.00
_cell.angle_gamma   90.00
#
_symmetry.space_group_name_H-M   'P 1'
#
loop_
_entity.id
_entity.type
_entity.pdbx_description
1 polymer ?
#
loop_
_entity_poly.entity_id
_entity_poly.type
_entity_poly.pdbx_seq_one_letter_code
_entity_poly.pdbx_strand_id
1 'polypeptide(L)'
;VKKALYNVTYKTTVKDAVNVTKAIQVSGAYMGDPQKGPDIRNGTAIKEICDEELTLIDLFLLSSEWDTIAAEWVNGFPVSLSGARDLVEGESILGVYMDILSEYPDSLVQRRFGKEIAVKISKKAQKLKNCSIAELKKWDRYLYRKGINPGTTADLVASSLFVALLQKEELLNRFVDEIRTGG
;
A
#
# COMPACT_ATOMS: atom_id res chain seq x y z
N VAL A 1 7.27 1.13 18.13
CA VAL A 1 6.95 1.28 16.69
C VAL A 1 7.31 2.68 16.20
N LYS A 2 6.70 3.79 16.68
CA LYS A 2 6.92 5.17 16.15
C LYS A 2 8.39 5.58 16.03
N LYS A 3 9.25 5.28 17.03
CA LYS A 3 10.69 5.61 17.00
C LYS A 3 11.43 4.81 15.90
N ALA A 4 11.07 3.55 15.68
CA ALA A 4 11.64 2.73 14.62
C ALA A 4 11.24 3.27 13.24
N LEU A 5 9.95 3.58 13.05
CA LEU A 5 9.43 4.18 11.82
C LEU A 5 10.13 5.51 11.50
N TYR A 6 10.28 6.39 12.49
CA TYR A 6 11.02 7.65 12.32
C TYR A 6 12.44 7.42 11.78
N ASN A 7 13.18 6.46 12.36
CA ASN A 7 14.55 6.18 11.91
C ASN A 7 14.59 5.65 10.47
N VAL A 8 13.64 4.77 10.10
CA VAL A 8 13.57 4.20 8.74
C VAL A 8 13.16 5.27 7.73
N THR A 9 12.29 6.20 8.10
CA THR A 9 11.80 7.24 7.19
C THR A 9 12.81 8.37 7.00
N TYR A 10 13.30 8.96 8.10
CA TYR A 10 14.06 10.23 8.04
C TYR A 10 15.58 10.06 8.06
N LYS A 11 16.10 8.83 8.19
CA LYS A 11 17.54 8.53 8.10
C LYS A 11 17.90 7.73 6.86
N THR A 12 17.09 7.81 5.82
CA THR A 12 17.42 7.18 4.54
C THR A 12 18.56 7.92 3.83
N THR A 13 19.32 7.17 3.05
CA THR A 13 20.50 7.66 2.34
C THR A 13 20.35 7.46 0.83
N VAL A 14 21.24 8.07 0.04
CA VAL A 14 21.38 7.80 -1.40
C VAL A 14 21.64 6.30 -1.66
N LYS A 15 22.42 5.65 -0.79
CA LYS A 15 22.68 4.20 -0.89
C LYS A 15 21.40 3.38 -0.74
N ASP A 16 20.47 3.78 0.14
CA ASP A 16 19.18 3.12 0.29
C ASP A 16 18.33 3.30 -0.98
N ALA A 17 18.29 4.51 -1.56
CA ALA A 17 17.63 4.78 -2.82
C ALA A 17 18.17 3.89 -3.95
N VAL A 18 19.48 3.79 -4.10
CA VAL A 18 20.13 2.93 -5.10
C VAL A 18 19.80 1.45 -4.86
N ASN A 19 19.83 0.97 -3.61
CA ASN A 19 19.56 -0.42 -3.29
C ASN A 19 18.10 -0.79 -3.58
N VAL A 20 17.14 0.05 -3.21
CA VAL A 20 15.71 -0.16 -3.49
C VAL A 20 15.45 -0.12 -4.99
N THR A 21 16.04 0.84 -5.72
CA THR A 21 15.92 0.93 -7.18
C THR A 21 16.41 -0.36 -7.85
N LYS A 22 17.59 -0.86 -7.46
CA LYS A 22 18.13 -2.14 -7.97
C LYS A 22 17.19 -3.31 -7.67
N ALA A 23 16.65 -3.38 -6.44
CA ALA A 23 15.74 -4.45 -6.06
C ALA A 23 14.46 -4.43 -6.90
N ILE A 24 13.89 -3.25 -7.17
CA ILE A 24 12.73 -3.09 -8.05
C ILE A 24 13.07 -3.53 -9.48
N GLN A 25 14.20 -3.11 -10.04
CA GLN A 25 14.64 -3.51 -11.37
C GLN A 25 14.78 -5.03 -11.52
N VAL A 26 15.36 -5.70 -10.51
CA VAL A 26 15.54 -7.16 -10.52
C VAL A 26 14.21 -7.89 -10.33
N SER A 27 13.30 -7.37 -9.51
CA SER A 27 11.99 -8.00 -9.24
C SER A 27 11.04 -7.97 -10.42
N GLY A 28 11.25 -7.05 -11.39
CA GLY A 28 10.33 -6.81 -12.49
C GLY A 28 8.97 -6.26 -12.03
N ALA A 29 8.91 -5.63 -10.85
CA ALA A 29 7.68 -5.06 -10.32
C ALA A 29 7.08 -4.02 -11.28
N TYR A 30 5.75 -4.04 -11.42
CA TYR A 30 5.05 -3.07 -12.25
C TYR A 30 5.00 -1.69 -11.56
N MET A 31 5.73 -0.72 -12.08
CA MET A 31 5.82 0.63 -11.52
C MET A 31 4.96 1.67 -12.26
N GLY A 32 4.39 1.33 -13.40
CA GLY A 32 3.71 2.31 -14.28
C GLY A 32 4.70 3.27 -14.94
N ASP A 33 4.19 4.32 -15.59
CA ASP A 33 5.03 5.36 -16.17
C ASP A 33 5.41 6.41 -15.13
N PRO A 34 6.67 6.87 -15.10
CA PRO A 34 7.10 7.91 -14.18
C PRO A 34 6.41 9.22 -14.53
N GLN A 35 5.97 9.94 -13.52
CA GLN A 35 5.39 11.27 -13.69
C GLN A 35 6.38 12.38 -13.34
N LYS A 36 7.28 12.11 -12.39
CA LYS A 36 8.35 13.02 -11.92
C LYS A 36 9.56 12.19 -11.49
N GLY A 37 10.75 12.77 -11.62
CA GLY A 37 12.02 12.20 -11.15
C GLY A 37 12.57 11.07 -12.01
N PRO A 38 13.61 10.37 -11.52
CA PRO A 38 14.26 9.29 -12.24
C PRO A 38 13.30 8.15 -12.59
N ASP A 39 13.33 7.68 -13.84
CA ASP A 39 12.60 6.47 -14.21
C ASP A 39 13.36 5.23 -13.70
N ILE A 40 12.94 4.73 -12.55
CA ILE A 40 13.60 3.59 -11.89
C ILE A 40 13.61 2.30 -12.71
N ARG A 41 12.85 2.22 -13.81
CA ARG A 41 12.92 1.12 -14.80
C ARG A 41 14.09 1.29 -15.77
N ASN A 42 14.63 2.50 -15.88
CA ASN A 42 15.69 2.84 -16.81
C ASN A 42 17.06 2.58 -16.20
N GLY A 43 18.01 2.12 -17.01
CA GLY A 43 19.41 1.94 -16.60
C GLY A 43 20.12 3.24 -16.16
N THR A 44 19.61 4.42 -16.52
CA THR A 44 20.15 5.74 -16.11
C THR A 44 19.71 6.18 -14.73
N ALA A 45 18.62 5.62 -14.19
CA ALA A 45 18.04 6.06 -12.91
C ALA A 45 19.04 6.08 -11.75
N ILE A 46 19.91 5.06 -11.64
CA ILE A 46 20.89 5.00 -10.57
C ILE A 46 21.91 6.13 -10.69
N LYS A 47 22.31 6.49 -11.91
CA LYS A 47 23.21 7.61 -12.15
C LYS A 47 22.54 8.92 -11.75
N GLU A 48 21.29 9.14 -12.17
CA GLU A 48 20.50 10.33 -11.84
C GLU A 48 20.32 10.48 -10.31
N ILE A 49 20.00 9.37 -9.61
CA ILE A 49 19.89 9.34 -8.13
C ILE A 49 21.21 9.75 -7.47
N CYS A 50 22.36 9.26 -7.99
CA CYS A 50 23.67 9.61 -7.43
C CYS A 50 24.08 11.04 -7.76
N ASP A 51 23.85 11.49 -8.99
CA ASP A 51 24.25 12.84 -9.44
C ASP A 51 23.43 13.93 -8.73
N GLU A 52 22.15 13.67 -8.42
CA GLU A 52 21.27 14.56 -7.69
C GLU A 52 21.25 14.33 -6.17
N GLU A 53 22.06 13.41 -5.67
CA GLU A 53 22.16 13.02 -4.24
C GLU A 53 20.81 12.67 -3.60
N LEU A 54 19.87 12.09 -4.37
CA LEU A 54 18.53 11.76 -3.90
C LEU A 54 18.54 10.61 -2.89
N THR A 55 18.03 10.86 -1.71
CA THR A 55 17.79 9.83 -0.70
C THR A 55 16.53 9.02 -1.02
N LEU A 56 16.31 7.90 -0.32
CA LEU A 56 15.10 7.11 -0.53
C LEU A 56 13.81 7.90 -0.22
N ILE A 57 13.85 8.75 0.81
CA ILE A 57 12.68 9.58 1.13
C ILE A 57 12.42 10.64 0.06
N ASP A 58 13.47 11.16 -0.60
CA ASP A 58 13.29 12.10 -1.70
C ASP A 58 12.59 11.44 -2.89
N LEU A 59 12.93 10.17 -3.21
CA LEU A 59 12.22 9.41 -4.25
C LEU A 59 10.74 9.20 -3.90
N PHE A 60 10.41 8.91 -2.63
CA PHE A 60 9.03 8.80 -2.20
C PHE A 60 8.30 10.15 -2.25
N LEU A 61 8.96 11.25 -1.89
CA LEU A 61 8.38 12.61 -2.02
C LEU A 61 7.96 12.90 -3.44
N LEU A 62 8.77 12.53 -4.44
CA LEU A 62 8.44 12.74 -5.85
C LEU A 62 7.15 12.05 -6.29
N SER A 63 6.79 10.92 -5.68
CA SER A 63 5.63 10.09 -6.05
C SER A 63 4.46 10.15 -5.06
N SER A 64 4.61 10.78 -3.90
CA SER A 64 3.62 10.76 -2.81
C SER A 64 2.26 11.37 -3.14
N GLU A 65 2.19 12.23 -4.17
CA GLU A 65 0.92 12.83 -4.61
C GLU A 65 -0.03 11.83 -5.31
N TRP A 66 0.51 10.74 -5.88
CA TRP A 66 -0.28 9.76 -6.63
C TRP A 66 -0.04 8.30 -6.25
N ASP A 67 0.95 8.03 -5.40
CA ASP A 67 1.25 6.70 -4.88
C ASP A 67 1.05 6.67 -3.37
N THR A 68 0.05 5.89 -2.93
CA THR A 68 -0.32 5.82 -1.51
C THR A 68 0.78 5.18 -0.66
N ILE A 69 1.58 4.25 -1.21
CA ILE A 69 2.71 3.67 -0.47
C ILE A 69 3.79 4.71 -0.25
N ALA A 70 4.11 5.52 -1.27
CA ALA A 70 5.05 6.63 -1.13
C ALA A 70 4.53 7.66 -0.11
N ALA A 71 3.23 7.98 -0.14
CA ALA A 71 2.60 8.87 0.84
C ALA A 71 2.69 8.32 2.27
N GLU A 72 2.56 7.00 2.48
CA GLU A 72 2.78 6.36 3.78
C GLU A 72 4.18 6.65 4.32
N TRP A 73 5.21 6.41 3.50
CA TRP A 73 6.60 6.68 3.89
C TRP A 73 6.83 8.15 4.25
N VAL A 74 6.36 9.06 3.43
CA VAL A 74 6.55 10.51 3.61
C VAL A 74 5.84 11.02 4.87
N ASN A 75 4.63 10.50 5.16
CA ASN A 75 3.77 10.99 6.23
C ASN A 75 3.86 10.17 7.54
N GLY A 76 4.80 9.21 7.64
CA GLY A 76 4.99 8.42 8.85
C GLY A 76 3.94 7.34 9.08
N PHE A 77 3.45 6.73 8.01
CA PHE A 77 2.57 5.56 7.97
C PHE A 77 1.17 5.78 8.61
N PRO A 78 0.45 6.87 8.29
CA PRO A 78 -0.82 7.19 8.93
C PRO A 78 -1.90 6.13 8.69
N VAL A 79 -2.02 5.60 7.47
CA VAL A 79 -3.05 4.61 7.12
C VAL A 79 -2.75 3.27 7.78
N SER A 80 -1.50 2.79 7.69
CA SER A 80 -1.07 1.53 8.33
C SER A 80 -1.22 1.59 9.87
N LEU A 81 -0.90 2.73 10.48
CA LEU A 81 -1.05 2.92 11.93
C LEU A 81 -2.52 3.02 12.36
N SER A 82 -3.39 3.61 11.53
CA SER A 82 -4.83 3.64 11.79
C SER A 82 -5.43 2.24 11.68
N GLY A 83 -5.19 1.54 10.56
CA GLY A 83 -5.67 0.17 10.39
C GLY A 83 -5.17 -0.80 11.47
N ALA A 84 -3.92 -0.62 11.94
CA ALA A 84 -3.42 -1.41 13.06
C ALA A 84 -4.19 -1.15 14.36
N ARG A 85 -4.59 0.09 14.63
CA ARG A 85 -5.42 0.43 15.79
C ARG A 85 -6.79 -0.24 15.68
N ASP A 86 -7.44 -0.12 14.53
CA ASP A 86 -8.76 -0.70 14.30
C ASP A 86 -8.73 -2.24 14.48
N LEU A 87 -7.68 -2.91 13.98
CA LEU A 87 -7.45 -4.34 14.20
C LEU A 87 -7.25 -4.69 15.69
N VAL A 88 -6.51 -3.87 16.43
CA VAL A 88 -6.30 -4.05 17.88
C VAL A 88 -7.59 -3.84 18.67
N GLU A 89 -8.46 -2.94 18.21
CA GLU A 89 -9.77 -2.64 18.81
C GLU A 89 -10.83 -3.68 18.44
N GLY A 90 -10.55 -4.60 17.54
CA GLY A 90 -11.43 -5.74 17.25
C GLY A 90 -12.04 -5.76 15.84
N GLU A 91 -11.70 -4.77 14.99
CA GLU A 91 -12.14 -4.78 13.60
C GLU A 91 -11.55 -5.99 12.85
N SER A 92 -12.31 -6.51 11.88
CA SER A 92 -11.88 -7.62 11.03
C SER A 92 -10.87 -7.18 9.96
N ILE A 93 -10.06 -8.12 9.47
CA ILE A 93 -9.13 -7.87 8.35
C ILE A 93 -9.90 -7.35 7.13
N LEU A 94 -11.03 -7.95 6.82
CA LEU A 94 -11.88 -7.54 5.70
C LEU A 94 -12.48 -6.15 5.93
N GLY A 95 -12.88 -5.83 7.15
CA GLY A 95 -13.37 -4.50 7.53
C GLY A 95 -12.32 -3.43 7.26
N VAL A 96 -11.11 -3.62 7.79
CA VAL A 96 -9.98 -2.70 7.54
C VAL A 96 -9.64 -2.58 6.05
N TYR A 97 -9.69 -3.70 5.30
CA TYR A 97 -9.50 -3.66 3.84
C TYR A 97 -10.55 -2.79 3.14
N MET A 98 -11.82 -2.97 3.50
CA MET A 98 -12.92 -2.21 2.90
C MET A 98 -12.86 -0.73 3.30
N ASP A 99 -12.42 -0.43 4.50
CA ASP A 99 -12.24 0.94 5.00
C ASP A 99 -11.16 1.66 4.21
N ILE A 100 -9.97 1.08 4.11
CA ILE A 100 -8.85 1.64 3.35
C ILE A 100 -9.26 1.83 1.87
N LEU A 101 -9.81 0.79 1.22
CA LEU A 101 -10.20 0.87 -0.19
C LEU A 101 -11.29 1.90 -0.45
N SER A 102 -12.19 2.13 0.51
CA SER A 102 -13.25 3.13 0.37
C SER A 102 -12.77 4.56 0.51
N GLU A 103 -11.73 4.79 1.29
CA GLU A 103 -11.20 6.11 1.58
C GLU A 103 -10.10 6.51 0.59
N TYR A 104 -9.24 5.57 0.24
CA TYR A 104 -8.09 5.80 -0.64
C TYR A 104 -8.28 5.06 -1.98
N PRO A 105 -8.46 5.77 -3.11
CA PRO A 105 -8.43 5.13 -4.43
C PRO A 105 -7.09 4.40 -4.64
N ASP A 106 -7.16 3.09 -4.89
CA ASP A 106 -5.98 2.23 -4.97
C ASP A 106 -5.00 2.67 -6.06
N SER A 107 -3.75 2.96 -5.68
CA SER A 107 -2.75 3.51 -6.60
C SER A 107 -2.26 2.50 -7.64
N LEU A 108 -2.31 1.19 -7.37
CA LEU A 108 -2.02 0.17 -8.39
C LEU A 108 -3.13 0.12 -9.44
N VAL A 109 -4.39 0.19 -9.02
CA VAL A 109 -5.53 0.29 -9.94
C VAL A 109 -5.43 1.58 -10.76
N GLN A 110 -5.07 2.69 -10.12
CA GLN A 110 -4.88 3.97 -10.81
C GLN A 110 -3.79 3.88 -11.89
N ARG A 111 -2.65 3.27 -11.60
CA ARG A 111 -1.55 3.08 -12.56
C ARG A 111 -1.94 2.20 -13.74
N ARG A 112 -2.75 1.15 -13.52
CA ARG A 112 -3.11 0.17 -14.56
C ARG A 112 -4.34 0.56 -15.37
N PHE A 113 -5.31 1.19 -14.76
CA PHE A 113 -6.64 1.40 -15.33
C PHE A 113 -7.09 2.87 -15.36
N GLY A 114 -6.28 3.77 -14.80
CA GLY A 114 -6.56 5.20 -14.71
C GLY A 114 -7.32 5.61 -13.45
N LYS A 115 -7.21 6.89 -13.10
CA LYS A 115 -7.77 7.50 -11.88
C LYS A 115 -9.29 7.31 -11.74
N GLU A 116 -10.02 7.42 -12.87
CA GLU A 116 -11.48 7.28 -12.85
C GLU A 116 -11.92 5.88 -12.39
N ILE A 117 -11.22 4.84 -12.83
CA ILE A 117 -11.53 3.46 -12.43
C ILE A 117 -11.20 3.27 -10.94
N ALA A 118 -10.03 3.74 -10.46
CA ALA A 118 -9.68 3.66 -9.05
C ALA A 118 -10.75 4.33 -8.17
N VAL A 119 -11.19 5.54 -8.52
CA VAL A 119 -12.26 6.26 -7.80
C VAL A 119 -13.60 5.51 -7.87
N LYS A 120 -13.95 4.89 -9.00
CA LYS A 120 -15.18 4.07 -9.10
C LYS A 120 -15.13 2.86 -8.18
N ILE A 121 -13.96 2.20 -8.08
CA ILE A 121 -13.75 1.07 -7.16
C ILE A 121 -13.88 1.52 -5.71
N SER A 122 -13.24 2.61 -5.31
CA SER A 122 -13.32 3.19 -3.97
C SER A 122 -14.76 3.53 -3.59
N LYS A 123 -15.51 4.24 -4.45
CA LYS A 123 -16.94 4.52 -4.24
C LYS A 123 -17.81 3.27 -4.15
N LYS A 124 -17.45 2.20 -4.86
CA LYS A 124 -18.18 0.93 -4.78
C LYS A 124 -17.86 0.22 -3.47
N ALA A 125 -16.61 0.23 -3.02
CA ALA A 125 -16.19 -0.29 -1.72
C ALA A 125 -16.98 0.39 -0.59
N GLN A 126 -17.07 1.73 -0.62
CA GLN A 126 -17.84 2.50 0.36
C GLN A 126 -19.32 2.03 0.47
N LYS A 127 -19.96 1.72 -0.67
CA LYS A 127 -21.35 1.23 -0.68
C LYS A 127 -21.48 -0.21 -0.17
N LEU A 128 -20.40 -0.97 -0.20
CA LEU A 128 -20.40 -2.39 0.17
C LEU A 128 -19.90 -2.66 1.59
N LYS A 129 -19.48 -1.64 2.34
CA LYS A 129 -18.96 -1.81 3.71
C LYS A 129 -19.86 -2.65 4.63
N ASN A 130 -21.17 -2.45 4.53
CA ASN A 130 -22.17 -3.12 5.38
C ASN A 130 -22.95 -4.22 4.63
N CYS A 131 -22.44 -4.68 3.50
CA CYS A 131 -23.08 -5.71 2.71
C CYS A 131 -22.70 -7.11 3.19
N SER A 132 -23.49 -8.11 2.78
CA SER A 132 -23.21 -9.50 3.10
C SER A 132 -21.90 -9.99 2.45
N ILE A 133 -21.26 -10.98 3.06
CA ILE A 133 -20.09 -11.66 2.50
C ILE A 133 -20.38 -12.20 1.09
N ALA A 134 -21.61 -12.66 0.83
CA ALA A 134 -22.01 -13.13 -0.50
C ALA A 134 -21.93 -12.02 -1.58
N GLU A 135 -22.30 -10.80 -1.23
CA GLU A 135 -22.21 -9.63 -2.13
C GLU A 135 -20.74 -9.22 -2.35
N LEU A 136 -19.94 -9.23 -1.29
CA LEU A 136 -18.49 -8.97 -1.40
C LEU A 136 -17.81 -10.01 -2.29
N LYS A 137 -18.08 -11.31 -2.11
CA LYS A 137 -17.57 -12.39 -2.97
C LYS A 137 -18.03 -12.26 -4.43
N LYS A 138 -19.25 -11.73 -4.66
CA LYS A 138 -19.73 -11.45 -6.03
C LYS A 138 -18.96 -10.29 -6.66
N TRP A 139 -18.68 -9.25 -5.89
CA TRP A 139 -17.90 -8.12 -6.35
C TRP A 139 -16.42 -8.48 -6.58
N ASP A 140 -15.82 -9.26 -5.70
CA ASP A 140 -14.46 -9.79 -5.87
C ASP A 140 -14.32 -10.56 -7.18
N ARG A 141 -15.24 -11.50 -7.46
CA ARG A 141 -15.28 -12.21 -8.75
C ARG A 141 -15.42 -11.28 -9.96
N TYR A 142 -16.15 -10.19 -9.82
CA TYR A 142 -16.24 -9.18 -10.88
C TYR A 142 -14.89 -8.49 -11.10
N LEU A 143 -14.21 -8.04 -10.05
CA LEU A 143 -12.88 -7.42 -10.12
C LEU A 143 -11.87 -8.38 -10.76
N TYR A 144 -11.84 -9.63 -10.28
CA TYR A 144 -10.96 -10.68 -10.80
C TYR A 144 -11.15 -10.87 -12.32
N ARG A 145 -12.39 -10.99 -12.80
CA ARG A 145 -12.68 -11.14 -14.24
C ARG A 145 -12.28 -9.94 -15.07
N LYS A 146 -12.18 -8.76 -14.46
CA LYS A 146 -11.72 -7.53 -15.09
C LYS A 146 -10.21 -7.33 -14.99
N GLY A 147 -9.49 -8.22 -14.34
CA GLY A 147 -8.07 -8.10 -14.03
C GLY A 147 -7.75 -6.94 -13.08
N ILE A 148 -8.76 -6.46 -12.33
CA ILE A 148 -8.60 -5.36 -11.37
C ILE A 148 -8.21 -5.96 -10.02
N ASN A 149 -7.04 -5.58 -9.54
CA ASN A 149 -6.51 -5.99 -8.23
C ASN A 149 -6.13 -4.74 -7.42
N PRO A 150 -6.85 -4.41 -6.35
CA PRO A 150 -6.46 -3.34 -5.42
C PRO A 150 -5.27 -3.75 -4.54
N GLY A 151 -4.09 -3.90 -5.18
CA GLY A 151 -2.89 -4.42 -4.54
C GLY A 151 -2.29 -3.45 -3.53
N THR A 152 -2.31 -2.14 -3.79
CA THR A 152 -1.85 -1.14 -2.82
C THR A 152 -2.66 -1.21 -1.52
N THR A 153 -3.98 -1.41 -1.62
CA THR A 153 -4.84 -1.61 -0.44
C THR A 153 -4.44 -2.85 0.34
N ALA A 154 -4.15 -3.96 -0.36
CA ALA A 154 -3.68 -5.19 0.28
C ALA A 154 -2.33 -4.99 1.00
N ASP A 155 -1.39 -4.25 0.41
CA ASP A 155 -0.11 -3.91 1.03
C ASP A 155 -0.29 -3.08 2.30
N LEU A 156 -1.21 -2.11 2.30
CA LEU A 156 -1.54 -1.29 3.47
C LEU A 156 -2.17 -2.13 4.60
N VAL A 157 -3.04 -3.08 4.25
CA VAL A 157 -3.61 -4.03 5.23
C VAL A 157 -2.53 -4.94 5.80
N ALA A 158 -1.62 -5.45 4.97
CA ALA A 158 -0.49 -6.25 5.44
C ALA A 158 0.41 -5.47 6.42
N SER A 159 0.68 -4.20 6.11
CA SER A 159 1.41 -3.30 7.01
C SER A 159 0.64 -3.07 8.32
N SER A 160 -0.68 -2.88 8.25
CA SER A 160 -1.54 -2.73 9.44
C SER A 160 -1.52 -3.97 10.33
N LEU A 161 -1.64 -5.16 9.72
CA LEU A 161 -1.54 -6.45 10.44
C LEU A 161 -0.18 -6.61 11.12
N PHE A 162 0.90 -6.31 10.41
CA PHE A 162 2.25 -6.37 10.98
C PHE A 162 2.39 -5.46 12.20
N VAL A 163 1.92 -4.21 12.10
CA VAL A 163 1.97 -3.26 13.23
C VAL A 163 1.07 -3.69 14.38
N ALA A 164 -0.12 -4.24 14.10
CA ALA A 164 -1.02 -4.76 15.13
C ALA A 164 -0.38 -5.92 15.90
N LEU A 165 0.25 -6.88 15.21
CA LEU A 165 0.96 -8.01 15.81
C LEU A 165 2.17 -7.58 16.65
N LEU A 166 2.89 -6.54 16.24
CA LEU A 166 3.97 -5.96 17.06
C LEU A 166 3.47 -5.31 18.36
N GLN A 167 2.18 -4.96 18.42
CA GLN A 167 1.55 -4.40 19.63
C GLN A 167 0.93 -5.48 20.51
N LYS A 168 0.30 -6.49 19.90
CA LYS A 168 -0.42 -7.58 20.55
C LYS A 168 -0.22 -8.88 19.77
N GLU A 169 0.78 -9.67 20.15
CA GLU A 169 1.12 -10.94 19.49
C GLU A 169 -0.03 -11.97 19.59
N GLU A 170 -0.84 -11.89 20.64
CA GLU A 170 -2.00 -12.77 20.84
C GLU A 170 -3.07 -12.65 19.74
N LEU A 171 -3.05 -11.59 18.92
CA LEU A 171 -3.94 -11.43 17.77
C LEU A 171 -3.65 -12.41 16.63
N LEU A 172 -2.49 -13.06 16.63
CA LEU A 172 -2.09 -13.98 15.56
C LEU A 172 -3.13 -15.08 15.32
N ASN A 173 -3.62 -15.72 16.39
CA ASN A 173 -4.60 -16.81 16.26
C ASN A 173 -5.91 -16.29 15.65
N ARG A 174 -6.40 -15.13 16.08
CA ARG A 174 -7.59 -14.49 15.51
C ARG A 174 -7.42 -14.23 14.01
N PHE A 175 -6.32 -13.66 13.59
CA PHE A 175 -6.07 -13.34 12.18
C PHE A 175 -5.94 -14.61 11.32
N VAL A 176 -5.31 -15.65 11.85
CA VAL A 176 -5.23 -16.95 11.15
C VAL A 176 -6.62 -17.56 10.96
N ASP A 177 -7.49 -17.49 11.97
CA ASP A 177 -8.84 -18.00 11.88
C ASP A 177 -9.71 -17.20 10.89
N GLU A 178 -9.61 -15.87 10.90
CA GLU A 178 -10.30 -15.01 9.93
C GLU A 178 -9.90 -15.36 8.48
N ILE A 179 -8.59 -15.55 8.22
CA ILE A 179 -8.11 -15.92 6.88
C ILE A 179 -8.63 -17.30 6.46
N ARG A 180 -8.66 -18.27 7.37
CA ARG A 180 -9.12 -19.63 7.07
C ARG A 180 -10.63 -19.71 6.81
N THR A 181 -11.41 -18.92 7.50
CA THR A 181 -12.88 -18.91 7.36
C THR A 181 -13.37 -18.02 6.22
N GLY A 182 -12.51 -17.19 5.68
CA GLY A 182 -12.81 -16.29 4.55
C GLY A 182 -13.52 -15.01 4.96
N GLY A 183 -13.25 -14.57 6.21
CA GLY A 183 -13.77 -13.34 6.79
C GLY A 183 -15.18 -13.49 7.32
#